data_41dff735d9405b4340179fb2e8d9914d
#
_entry.id   41dff735d9405b4340179fb2e8d9914d
#
_cell.length_a   1.000
_cell.length_b   1.000
_cell.length_c   1.000
_cell.angle_alpha   90.00
_cell.angle_beta   90.00
_cell.angle_gamma   90.00
#
_symmetry.space_group_name_H-M   'P 1'
#
loop_
_entity.id
_entity.type
_entity.pdbx_description
1 polymer ?
#
loop_
_entity_poly.entity_id
_entity_poly.type
_entity_poly.pdbx_seq_one_letter_code
_entity_poly.pdbx_strand_id
1 'polypeptide(L)'
;MIKKREAAMAGEIDGYGSDFLGQLVKVYRSADMTSRITIDDLIDECKNFYIAGHETTTSALTWIVLMLATHADWQEKVRNEILELFGQQNPSLEGISRLKTMSMVINESLRLYPPVVGLLREVKKGTKMGNLIIPEKMEVHVPSLALHHDPQIWGDDVHLFKPDRFAEGVAKATKNNISAFLPFGMGPRNCVGMNFAYNEIKITLSMILQRYRITLSPNYVHSPVLVLAICPQHGLQVTIKAV
;
A
#
# COMPACT_ATOMS: atom_id res chain seq x y z
N MET A 1 15.85 16.25 -13.78
CA MET A 1 16.40 14.93 -13.45
C MET A 1 17.00 14.22 -14.66
N ILE A 2 16.31 14.13 -15.80
CA ILE A 2 16.80 13.46 -17.03
C ILE A 2 18.15 14.05 -17.47
N LYS A 3 18.25 15.38 -17.69
CA LYS A 3 19.50 16.06 -18.07
C LYS A 3 20.67 15.80 -17.09
N LYS A 4 20.37 15.63 -15.79
CA LYS A 4 21.40 15.33 -14.79
C LYS A 4 21.93 13.90 -14.93
N ARG A 5 21.08 12.94 -15.31
CA ARG A 5 21.49 11.55 -15.57
C ARG A 5 22.23 11.42 -16.92
N GLU A 6 21.81 12.18 -17.92
CA GLU A 6 22.52 12.27 -19.22
C GLU A 6 23.91 12.85 -19.05
N ALA A 7 24.06 13.89 -18.22
CA ALA A 7 25.37 14.48 -17.88
C ALA A 7 26.26 13.53 -17.09
N ALA A 8 25.67 12.70 -16.21
CA ALA A 8 26.42 11.68 -15.45
C ALA A 8 26.96 10.55 -16.35
N MET A 9 26.28 10.24 -17.48
CA MET A 9 26.78 9.29 -18.49
C MET A 9 28.00 9.78 -19.27
N ALA A 10 28.14 11.12 -19.43
CA ALA A 10 29.31 11.71 -20.11
C ALA A 10 30.61 11.67 -19.27
N GLY A 11 30.52 11.25 -18.02
CA GLY A 11 31.64 11.13 -17.08
C GLY A 11 31.53 9.90 -16.16
N GLU A 12 31.92 8.74 -16.62
CA GLU A 12 32.39 7.57 -15.83
C GLU A 12 31.41 6.82 -14.90
N ILE A 13 30.08 6.97 -14.98
CA ILE A 13 29.18 6.11 -14.21
C ILE A 13 28.44 5.15 -15.15
N ASP A 14 28.47 3.86 -14.78
CA ASP A 14 27.89 2.72 -15.51
C ASP A 14 26.37 2.90 -15.75
N GLY A 15 26.00 3.53 -16.88
CA GLY A 15 24.65 3.61 -17.38
C GLY A 15 23.73 4.69 -16.73
N TYR A 16 22.48 4.73 -17.16
CA TYR A 16 21.45 5.69 -16.70
C TYR A 16 20.94 5.44 -15.28
N GLY A 17 21.46 4.44 -14.57
CA GLY A 17 21.04 3.95 -13.27
C GLY A 17 20.14 2.73 -13.38
N SER A 18 20.09 1.93 -12.31
CA SER A 18 19.31 0.68 -12.23
C SER A 18 17.88 0.88 -11.75
N ASP A 19 17.51 2.09 -11.34
CA ASP A 19 16.16 2.42 -10.90
C ASP A 19 15.17 2.62 -12.07
N PHE A 20 13.90 2.79 -11.74
CA PHE A 20 12.82 2.92 -12.73
C PHE A 20 13.08 4.06 -13.75
N LEU A 21 13.48 5.25 -13.25
CA LEU A 21 13.80 6.36 -14.14
C LEU A 21 14.97 6.04 -15.07
N GLY A 22 16.01 5.35 -14.56
CA GLY A 22 17.13 4.91 -15.37
C GLY A 22 16.71 3.96 -16.49
N GLN A 23 15.81 3.02 -16.20
CA GLN A 23 15.26 2.11 -17.22
C GLN A 23 14.44 2.87 -18.26
N LEU A 24 13.58 3.81 -17.86
CA LEU A 24 12.83 4.65 -18.81
C LEU A 24 13.75 5.49 -19.70
N VAL A 25 14.80 6.10 -19.15
CA VAL A 25 15.77 6.87 -19.94
C VAL A 25 16.53 5.97 -20.92
N LYS A 26 16.86 4.74 -20.54
CA LYS A 26 17.46 3.74 -21.43
C LYS A 26 16.55 3.41 -22.61
N VAL A 27 15.26 3.19 -22.37
CA VAL A 27 14.27 2.93 -23.44
C VAL A 27 14.09 4.16 -24.33
N TYR A 28 13.98 5.34 -23.74
CA TYR A 28 13.90 6.62 -24.47
C TYR A 28 15.11 6.83 -25.40
N ARG A 29 16.32 6.40 -24.99
CA ARG A 29 17.56 6.51 -25.78
C ARG A 29 17.87 5.29 -26.62
N SER A 30 16.98 4.29 -26.65
CA SER A 30 17.19 3.08 -27.44
C SER A 30 17.42 3.42 -28.91
N ALA A 31 18.37 2.72 -29.54
CA ALA A 31 18.59 2.77 -30.97
C ALA A 31 17.47 2.08 -31.78
N ASP A 32 16.76 1.15 -31.10
CA ASP A 32 15.61 0.47 -31.70
C ASP A 32 14.38 1.39 -31.69
N MET A 33 14.04 1.91 -32.87
CA MET A 33 12.91 2.83 -33.07
C MET A 33 11.54 2.17 -32.75
N THR A 34 11.45 0.85 -32.78
CA THR A 34 10.18 0.12 -32.53
C THR A 34 9.84 0.03 -31.03
N SER A 35 10.85 0.08 -30.18
CA SER A 35 10.72 0.02 -28.73
C SER A 35 10.88 1.37 -28.03
N ARG A 36 11.24 2.41 -28.77
CA ARG A 36 11.56 3.75 -28.26
C ARG A 36 10.30 4.48 -27.81
N ILE A 37 10.32 5.00 -26.59
CA ILE A 37 9.27 5.90 -26.06
C ILE A 37 9.63 7.36 -26.33
N THR A 38 8.65 8.25 -26.33
CA THR A 38 8.86 9.69 -26.43
C THR A 38 9.24 10.27 -25.06
N ILE A 39 9.68 11.53 -25.05
CA ILE A 39 9.94 12.25 -23.78
C ILE A 39 8.63 12.47 -22.98
N ASP A 40 7.52 12.66 -23.70
CA ASP A 40 6.21 12.85 -23.07
C ASP A 40 5.73 11.55 -22.43
N ASP A 41 5.88 10.40 -23.12
CA ASP A 41 5.60 9.07 -22.52
C ASP A 41 6.41 8.84 -21.25
N LEU A 42 7.72 9.18 -21.28
CA LEU A 42 8.59 9.05 -20.10
C LEU A 42 8.10 9.92 -18.93
N ILE A 43 7.71 11.17 -19.21
CA ILE A 43 7.18 12.09 -18.20
C ILE A 43 5.87 11.55 -17.63
N ASP A 44 4.97 11.06 -18.49
CA ASP A 44 3.67 10.56 -18.08
C ASP A 44 3.79 9.26 -17.25
N GLU A 45 4.69 8.36 -17.60
CA GLU A 45 5.01 7.20 -16.77
C GLU A 45 5.54 7.60 -15.39
N CYS A 46 6.43 8.59 -15.30
CA CYS A 46 6.89 9.11 -14.02
C CYS A 46 5.75 9.70 -13.18
N LYS A 47 4.83 10.46 -13.79
CA LYS A 47 3.63 11.00 -13.11
C LYS A 47 2.72 9.89 -12.60
N ASN A 48 2.46 8.87 -13.46
CA ASN A 48 1.61 7.73 -13.11
C ASN A 48 2.15 7.00 -11.87
N PHE A 49 3.43 6.68 -11.84
CA PHE A 49 4.05 6.02 -10.69
C PHE A 49 4.07 6.92 -9.44
N TYR A 50 4.30 8.22 -9.61
CA TYR A 50 4.26 9.17 -8.50
C TYR A 50 2.86 9.24 -7.87
N ILE A 51 1.82 9.45 -8.69
CA ILE A 51 0.44 9.55 -8.21
C ILE A 51 0.00 8.24 -7.56
N ALA A 52 0.23 7.10 -8.25
CA ALA A 52 -0.18 5.80 -7.74
C ALA A 52 0.49 5.46 -6.40
N GLY A 53 1.78 5.72 -6.25
CA GLY A 53 2.53 5.44 -5.03
C GLY A 53 2.24 6.42 -3.90
N HIS A 54 2.14 7.71 -4.21
CA HIS A 54 1.95 8.75 -3.20
C HIS A 54 0.56 8.70 -2.55
N GLU A 55 -0.49 8.77 -3.34
CA GLU A 55 -1.86 8.86 -2.82
C GLU A 55 -2.27 7.61 -2.04
N THR A 56 -1.97 6.43 -2.56
CA THR A 56 -2.38 5.18 -1.91
C THR A 56 -1.58 4.90 -0.64
N THR A 57 -0.27 5.15 -0.63
CA THR A 57 0.57 4.94 0.56
C THR A 57 0.27 5.97 1.64
N THR A 58 0.02 7.23 1.27
CA THR A 58 -0.42 8.28 2.21
C THR A 58 -1.75 7.91 2.86
N SER A 59 -2.73 7.43 2.08
CA SER A 59 -4.01 6.93 2.60
C SER A 59 -3.79 5.77 3.58
N ALA A 60 -3.03 4.75 3.19
CA ALA A 60 -2.73 3.60 4.04
C ALA A 60 -2.08 4.01 5.36
N LEU A 61 -1.03 4.84 5.32
CA LEU A 61 -0.35 5.36 6.51
C LEU A 61 -1.31 6.14 7.42
N THR A 62 -2.17 6.97 6.84
CA THR A 62 -3.14 7.77 7.61
C THR A 62 -4.08 6.88 8.42
N TRP A 63 -4.64 5.84 7.78
CA TRP A 63 -5.54 4.91 8.47
C TRP A 63 -4.82 4.01 9.48
N ILE A 64 -3.61 3.57 9.21
CA ILE A 64 -2.79 2.82 10.16
C ILE A 64 -2.48 3.68 11.40
N VAL A 65 -2.12 4.96 11.21
CA VAL A 65 -1.89 5.89 12.31
C VAL A 65 -3.16 6.12 13.12
N LEU A 66 -4.34 6.24 12.47
CA LEU A 66 -5.61 6.29 13.19
C LEU A 66 -5.83 5.05 14.05
N MET A 67 -5.63 3.84 13.49
CA MET A 67 -5.80 2.60 14.24
C MET A 67 -4.85 2.53 15.44
N LEU A 68 -3.59 2.89 15.25
CA LEU A 68 -2.62 2.90 16.34
C LEU A 68 -2.89 4.01 17.38
N ALA A 69 -3.41 5.17 16.97
CA ALA A 69 -3.76 6.25 17.89
C ALA A 69 -4.98 5.93 18.76
N THR A 70 -5.88 5.06 18.27
CA THR A 70 -7.09 4.61 18.98
C THR A 70 -6.90 3.30 19.77
N HIS A 71 -5.83 2.54 19.48
CA HIS A 71 -5.52 1.25 20.12
C HIS A 71 -4.11 1.29 20.71
N ALA A 72 -3.98 1.92 21.88
CA ALA A 72 -2.70 2.16 22.53
C ALA A 72 -1.94 0.85 22.87
N ASP A 73 -2.64 -0.24 23.15
CA ASP A 73 -2.05 -1.57 23.37
C ASP A 73 -1.35 -2.11 22.14
N TRP A 74 -1.95 -1.96 20.95
CA TRP A 74 -1.33 -2.35 19.69
C TRP A 74 -0.19 -1.43 19.30
N GLN A 75 -0.32 -0.12 19.58
CA GLN A 75 0.78 0.82 19.37
C GLN A 75 2.00 0.43 20.21
N GLU A 76 1.81 0.05 21.48
CA GLU A 76 2.92 -0.34 22.35
C GLU A 76 3.52 -1.71 21.94
N LYS A 77 2.70 -2.70 21.54
CA LYS A 77 3.20 -3.98 20.99
C LYS A 77 4.11 -3.76 19.77
N VAL A 78 3.64 -2.95 18.81
CA VAL A 78 4.44 -2.62 17.61
C VAL A 78 5.71 -1.87 17.98
N ARG A 79 5.62 -0.91 18.90
CA ARG A 79 6.76 -0.16 19.39
C ARG A 79 7.82 -1.06 20.03
N ASN A 80 7.40 -2.01 20.88
CA ASN A 80 8.30 -2.94 21.54
C ASN A 80 9.00 -3.83 20.49
N GLU A 81 8.27 -4.37 19.50
CA GLU A 81 8.86 -5.12 18.39
C GLU A 81 9.92 -4.31 17.64
N ILE A 82 9.66 -3.02 17.37
CA ILE A 82 10.61 -2.13 16.72
C ILE A 82 11.87 -1.91 17.57
N LEU A 83 11.69 -1.65 18.86
CA LEU A 83 12.81 -1.40 19.78
C LEU A 83 13.65 -2.65 20.02
N GLU A 84 13.05 -3.83 20.07
CA GLU A 84 13.77 -5.11 20.14
C GLU A 84 14.64 -5.36 18.89
N LEU A 85 14.16 -4.99 17.70
CA LEU A 85 14.86 -5.24 16.45
C LEU A 85 15.92 -4.17 16.11
N PHE A 86 15.63 -2.92 16.40
CA PHE A 86 16.44 -1.78 15.92
C PHE A 86 17.00 -0.91 17.05
N GLY A 87 16.47 -0.99 18.27
CA GLY A 87 16.79 -0.03 19.34
C GLY A 87 16.51 1.40 18.87
N GLN A 88 17.55 2.23 18.87
CA GLN A 88 17.50 3.62 18.38
C GLN A 88 18.10 3.79 16.96
N GLN A 89 18.51 2.70 16.31
CA GLN A 89 19.07 2.74 14.97
C GLN A 89 17.98 2.84 13.91
N ASN A 90 18.35 3.37 12.75
CA ASN A 90 17.44 3.40 11.61
C ASN A 90 17.07 1.98 11.14
N PRO A 91 15.80 1.74 10.76
CA PRO A 91 15.36 0.45 10.27
C PRO A 91 16.15 0.02 9.02
N SER A 92 16.60 -1.22 9.00
CA SER A 92 17.22 -1.84 7.81
C SER A 92 16.21 -2.67 7.03
N LEU A 93 16.42 -2.87 5.73
CA LEU A 93 15.55 -3.69 4.87
C LEU A 93 15.43 -5.14 5.40
N GLU A 94 16.53 -5.72 5.89
CA GLU A 94 16.52 -7.04 6.49
C GLU A 94 15.66 -7.06 7.77
N GLY A 95 15.84 -6.07 8.64
CA GLY A 95 15.09 -5.97 9.90
C GLY A 95 13.60 -5.76 9.71
N ILE A 96 13.16 -4.91 8.75
CA ILE A 96 11.73 -4.67 8.52
C ILE A 96 10.99 -5.92 8.00
N SER A 97 11.68 -6.88 7.38
CA SER A 97 11.09 -8.15 6.97
C SER A 97 10.65 -9.00 8.18
N ARG A 98 11.25 -8.78 9.35
CA ARG A 98 11.02 -9.51 10.60
C ARG A 98 9.90 -8.91 11.47
N LEU A 99 9.41 -7.71 11.13
CA LEU A 99 8.31 -7.02 11.83
C LEU A 99 6.98 -7.74 11.61
N LYS A 100 6.66 -8.70 12.45
CA LYS A 100 5.44 -9.54 12.38
C LYS A 100 4.22 -8.82 12.93
N THR A 101 4.33 -8.26 14.15
CA THR A 101 3.25 -7.52 14.82
C THR A 101 2.83 -6.31 13.98
N MET A 102 3.79 -5.57 13.46
CA MET A 102 3.52 -4.46 12.54
C MET A 102 2.83 -4.95 11.26
N SER A 103 3.21 -6.10 10.71
CA SER A 103 2.56 -6.66 9.52
C SER A 103 1.08 -7.03 9.78
N MET A 104 0.77 -7.54 10.98
CA MET A 104 -0.60 -7.82 11.41
C MET A 104 -1.43 -6.53 11.47
N VAL A 105 -0.88 -5.47 12.06
CA VAL A 105 -1.50 -4.14 12.15
C VAL A 105 -1.74 -3.55 10.76
N ILE A 106 -0.75 -3.61 9.86
CA ILE A 106 -0.88 -3.13 8.49
C ILE A 106 -2.01 -3.88 7.76
N ASN A 107 -2.01 -5.21 7.81
CA ASN A 107 -3.02 -6.02 7.12
C ASN A 107 -4.44 -5.74 7.64
N GLU A 108 -4.64 -5.65 8.96
CA GLU A 108 -5.95 -5.34 9.53
C GLU A 108 -6.40 -3.92 9.20
N SER A 109 -5.48 -2.95 9.18
CA SER A 109 -5.79 -1.59 8.74
C SER A 109 -6.17 -1.55 7.25
N LEU A 110 -5.46 -2.28 6.39
CA LEU A 110 -5.80 -2.41 4.96
C LEU A 110 -7.10 -3.18 4.73
N ARG A 111 -7.50 -4.06 5.64
CA ARG A 111 -8.81 -4.71 5.59
C ARG A 111 -9.93 -3.70 5.89
N LEU A 112 -9.78 -2.93 6.95
CA LEU A 112 -10.80 -1.95 7.37
C LEU A 112 -10.85 -0.72 6.45
N TYR A 113 -9.70 -0.24 6.01
CA TYR A 113 -9.55 0.97 5.21
C TYR A 113 -8.59 0.76 4.04
N PRO A 114 -8.95 -0.07 3.04
CA PRO A 114 -8.12 -0.22 1.85
C PRO A 114 -8.10 1.08 1.07
N PRO A 115 -6.93 1.62 0.67
CA PRO A 115 -6.87 2.83 -0.15
C PRO A 115 -7.72 2.77 -1.40
N VAL A 116 -7.72 1.60 -2.07
CA VAL A 116 -8.53 1.31 -3.26
C VAL A 116 -9.70 0.41 -2.86
N VAL A 117 -10.90 0.97 -2.89
CA VAL A 117 -12.12 0.33 -2.37
C VAL A 117 -12.77 -0.67 -3.34
N GLY A 118 -12.29 -0.73 -4.57
CA GLY A 118 -12.82 -1.65 -5.59
C GLY A 118 -11.93 -1.75 -6.81
N LEU A 119 -12.07 -2.84 -7.56
CA LEU A 119 -11.29 -3.15 -8.74
C LEU A 119 -12.21 -3.22 -9.96
N LEU A 120 -11.85 -2.54 -11.05
CA LEU A 120 -12.53 -2.64 -12.33
C LEU A 120 -11.78 -3.61 -13.24
N ARG A 121 -12.54 -4.45 -13.94
CA ARG A 121 -12.02 -5.41 -14.92
C ARG A 121 -12.90 -5.44 -16.15
N GLU A 122 -12.31 -5.32 -17.32
CA GLU A 122 -13.00 -5.52 -18.59
C GLU A 122 -12.92 -7.00 -19.01
N VAL A 123 -14.05 -7.56 -19.40
CA VAL A 123 -14.14 -8.94 -19.91
C VAL A 123 -13.67 -8.97 -21.37
N LYS A 124 -12.49 -9.51 -21.60
CA LYS A 124 -11.88 -9.57 -22.96
C LYS A 124 -12.52 -10.62 -23.89
N LYS A 125 -13.18 -11.62 -23.32
CA LYS A 125 -13.88 -12.69 -24.03
C LYS A 125 -15.05 -13.15 -23.20
N GLY A 126 -16.20 -13.36 -23.82
CA GLY A 126 -17.39 -13.86 -23.13
C GLY A 126 -17.06 -15.04 -22.23
N THR A 127 -17.37 -14.92 -20.95
CA THR A 127 -16.93 -15.85 -19.90
C THR A 127 -18.10 -16.28 -19.02
N LYS A 128 -18.14 -17.55 -18.65
CA LYS A 128 -19.09 -18.06 -17.66
C LYS A 128 -18.49 -17.93 -16.25
N MET A 129 -19.22 -17.27 -15.36
CA MET A 129 -18.86 -17.11 -13.94
C MET A 129 -20.00 -17.67 -13.08
N GLY A 130 -19.82 -18.85 -12.52
CA GLY A 130 -20.90 -19.58 -11.85
C GLY A 130 -22.04 -19.86 -12.84
N ASN A 131 -23.23 -19.34 -12.54
CA ASN A 131 -24.42 -19.44 -13.40
C ASN A 131 -24.62 -18.23 -14.32
N LEU A 132 -23.74 -17.24 -14.26
CA LEU A 132 -23.82 -16.02 -15.08
C LEU A 132 -22.98 -16.19 -16.34
N ILE A 133 -23.51 -15.71 -17.46
CA ILE A 133 -22.76 -15.53 -18.72
C ILE A 133 -22.47 -14.04 -18.83
N ILE A 134 -21.19 -13.70 -18.76
CA ILE A 134 -20.74 -12.30 -18.84
C ILE A 134 -20.25 -12.05 -20.27
N PRO A 135 -20.90 -11.13 -21.01
CA PRO A 135 -20.50 -10.80 -22.37
C PRO A 135 -19.10 -10.18 -22.46
N GLU A 136 -18.50 -10.29 -23.64
CA GLU A 136 -17.29 -9.56 -23.98
C GLU A 136 -17.51 -8.04 -23.86
N LYS A 137 -16.46 -7.30 -23.48
CA LYS A 137 -16.46 -5.84 -23.26
C LYS A 137 -17.30 -5.33 -22.10
N MET A 138 -17.90 -6.23 -21.31
CA MET A 138 -18.58 -5.84 -20.08
C MET A 138 -17.53 -5.46 -19.02
N GLU A 139 -17.77 -4.38 -18.28
CA GLU A 139 -17.01 -4.03 -17.09
C GLU A 139 -17.56 -4.75 -15.86
N VAL A 140 -16.69 -5.37 -15.10
CA VAL A 140 -16.99 -6.03 -13.83
C VAL A 140 -16.32 -5.25 -12.72
N HIS A 141 -17.10 -4.80 -11.76
CA HIS A 141 -16.63 -4.15 -10.54
C HIS A 141 -16.56 -5.17 -9.40
N VAL A 142 -15.38 -5.32 -8.80
CA VAL A 142 -15.15 -6.13 -7.60
C VAL A 142 -15.00 -5.19 -6.41
N PRO A 143 -16.00 -5.04 -5.54
CA PRO A 143 -15.96 -4.12 -4.41
C PRO A 143 -15.10 -4.71 -3.28
N SER A 144 -13.79 -4.48 -3.30
CA SER A 144 -12.84 -5.02 -2.31
C SER A 144 -13.20 -4.63 -0.87
N LEU A 145 -13.66 -3.39 -0.65
CA LEU A 145 -14.11 -2.95 0.67
C LEU A 145 -15.29 -3.78 1.19
N ALA A 146 -16.27 -4.11 0.33
CA ALA A 146 -17.40 -4.93 0.72
C ALA A 146 -16.97 -6.36 1.09
N LEU A 147 -16.01 -6.95 0.33
CA LEU A 147 -15.43 -8.26 0.65
C LEU A 147 -14.68 -8.23 1.99
N HIS A 148 -13.97 -7.14 2.27
CA HIS A 148 -13.21 -6.97 3.50
C HIS A 148 -14.12 -6.75 4.73
N HIS A 149 -15.35 -6.33 4.53
CA HIS A 149 -16.35 -6.07 5.58
C HIS A 149 -17.49 -7.10 5.59
N ASP A 150 -17.35 -8.21 4.87
CA ASP A 150 -18.35 -9.27 4.84
C ASP A 150 -18.27 -10.15 6.11
N PRO A 151 -19.31 -10.14 6.98
CA PRO A 151 -19.32 -10.95 8.18
C PRO A 151 -19.32 -12.46 7.92
N GLN A 152 -19.78 -12.91 6.75
CA GLN A 152 -19.71 -14.33 6.38
C GLN A 152 -18.26 -14.81 6.21
N ILE A 153 -17.38 -13.91 5.79
CA ILE A 153 -15.95 -14.18 5.62
C ILE A 153 -15.20 -13.96 6.94
N TRP A 154 -15.40 -12.80 7.57
CA TRP A 154 -14.55 -12.31 8.66
C TRP A 154 -15.15 -12.49 10.05
N GLY A 155 -16.45 -12.87 10.17
CA GLY A 155 -17.15 -13.04 11.43
C GLY A 155 -17.90 -11.78 11.88
N ASP A 156 -18.69 -11.91 12.96
CA ASP A 156 -19.57 -10.85 13.48
C ASP A 156 -18.80 -9.63 13.99
N ASP A 157 -17.52 -9.81 14.32
CA ASP A 157 -16.59 -8.75 14.74
C ASP A 157 -15.85 -8.08 13.60
N VAL A 158 -16.37 -8.17 12.38
CA VAL A 158 -15.76 -7.68 11.16
C VAL A 158 -15.39 -6.18 11.18
N HIS A 159 -16.12 -5.37 11.93
CA HIS A 159 -15.85 -3.93 12.06
C HIS A 159 -14.86 -3.59 13.19
N LEU A 160 -14.43 -4.56 13.98
CA LEU A 160 -13.45 -4.34 15.04
C LEU A 160 -12.03 -4.46 14.50
N PHE A 161 -11.15 -3.58 15.00
CA PHE A 161 -9.72 -3.66 14.71
C PHE A 161 -9.07 -4.78 15.53
N LYS A 162 -8.78 -5.90 14.89
CA LYS A 162 -8.23 -7.11 15.50
C LYS A 162 -7.06 -7.67 14.69
N PRO A 163 -5.85 -7.09 14.81
CA PRO A 163 -4.67 -7.56 14.09
C PRO A 163 -4.36 -9.05 14.26
N ASP A 164 -4.75 -9.65 15.39
CA ASP A 164 -4.59 -11.09 15.66
C ASP A 164 -5.23 -11.99 14.59
N ARG A 165 -6.17 -11.50 13.78
CA ARG A 165 -6.69 -12.21 12.60
C ARG A 165 -5.57 -12.67 11.67
N PHE A 166 -4.51 -11.86 11.57
CA PHE A 166 -3.37 -12.10 10.68
C PHE A 166 -2.16 -12.73 11.37
N ALA A 167 -2.28 -13.23 12.60
CA ALA A 167 -1.18 -13.84 13.37
C ALA A 167 -0.53 -15.02 12.62
N GLU A 168 -1.36 -15.83 11.93
CA GLU A 168 -0.92 -16.97 11.13
C GLU A 168 -0.90 -16.65 9.61
N GLY A 169 -0.92 -15.37 9.24
CA GLY A 169 -0.88 -14.89 7.86
C GLY A 169 -2.24 -14.82 7.16
N VAL A 170 -2.22 -14.27 5.93
CA VAL A 170 -3.42 -13.98 5.14
C VAL A 170 -4.24 -15.23 4.84
N ALA A 171 -3.59 -16.34 4.47
CA ALA A 171 -4.30 -17.57 4.12
C ALA A 171 -5.17 -18.08 5.28
N LYS A 172 -4.63 -18.04 6.50
CA LYS A 172 -5.38 -18.48 7.68
C LYS A 172 -6.49 -17.49 8.05
N ALA A 173 -6.19 -16.19 8.01
CA ALA A 173 -7.16 -15.13 8.29
C ALA A 173 -8.40 -15.23 7.38
N THR A 174 -8.21 -15.62 6.11
CA THR A 174 -9.27 -15.76 5.10
C THR A 174 -9.85 -17.17 5.00
N LYS A 175 -9.56 -18.06 5.95
CA LYS A 175 -10.00 -19.46 5.92
C LYS A 175 -9.64 -20.17 4.61
N ASN A 176 -8.42 -19.91 4.11
CA ASN A 176 -7.87 -20.36 2.83
C ASN A 176 -8.54 -19.79 1.56
N ASN A 177 -9.40 -18.78 1.69
CA ASN A 177 -9.92 -18.02 0.56
C ASN A 177 -9.15 -16.69 0.42
N ILE A 178 -7.93 -16.76 -0.13
CA ILE A 178 -7.07 -15.58 -0.27
C ILE A 178 -7.69 -14.46 -1.11
N SER A 179 -8.69 -14.77 -1.96
CA SER A 179 -9.44 -13.77 -2.74
C SER A 179 -10.37 -12.91 -1.88
N ALA A 180 -10.55 -13.26 -0.61
CA ALA A 180 -11.31 -12.44 0.34
C ALA A 180 -10.53 -11.22 0.87
N PHE A 181 -9.22 -11.14 0.61
CA PHE A 181 -8.35 -10.04 1.03
C PHE A 181 -7.56 -9.49 -0.16
N LEU A 182 -8.01 -8.37 -0.71
CA LEU A 182 -7.54 -7.83 -1.98
C LEU A 182 -7.05 -6.37 -1.90
N PRO A 183 -6.28 -5.95 -0.86
CA PRO A 183 -5.87 -4.54 -0.74
C PRO A 183 -4.94 -4.09 -1.87
N PHE A 184 -4.24 -5.03 -2.53
CA PHE A 184 -3.36 -4.81 -3.67
C PHE A 184 -3.86 -5.47 -4.96
N GLY A 185 -5.10 -5.94 -4.97
CA GLY A 185 -5.64 -6.74 -6.06
C GLY A 185 -5.08 -8.16 -6.11
N MET A 186 -5.33 -8.86 -7.22
CA MET A 186 -4.88 -10.23 -7.43
C MET A 186 -4.70 -10.53 -8.93
N GLY A 187 -3.84 -11.52 -9.25
CA GLY A 187 -3.59 -12.02 -10.59
C GLY A 187 -2.61 -11.13 -11.38
N PRO A 188 -2.62 -11.21 -12.73
CA PRO A 188 -1.64 -10.52 -13.58
C PRO A 188 -1.66 -8.99 -13.47
N ARG A 189 -2.71 -8.42 -12.86
CA ARG A 189 -2.91 -6.97 -12.67
C ARG A 189 -2.89 -6.58 -11.20
N ASN A 190 -2.24 -7.37 -10.33
CA ASN A 190 -1.98 -6.97 -8.95
C ASN A 190 -1.05 -5.75 -8.90
N CYS A 191 -1.02 -5.07 -7.77
CA CYS A 191 -0.18 -3.90 -7.57
C CYS A 191 1.31 -4.22 -7.76
N VAL A 192 1.94 -3.53 -8.69
CA VAL A 192 3.39 -3.66 -8.94
C VAL A 192 4.22 -3.11 -7.78
N GLY A 193 3.69 -2.11 -7.06
CA GLY A 193 4.35 -1.45 -5.92
C GLY A 193 4.07 -2.08 -4.56
N MET A 194 3.44 -3.26 -4.47
CA MET A 194 3.04 -3.86 -3.20
C MET A 194 4.20 -3.97 -2.19
N ASN A 195 5.32 -4.55 -2.60
CA ASN A 195 6.49 -4.71 -1.72
C ASN A 195 7.11 -3.36 -1.35
N PHE A 196 7.13 -2.41 -2.28
CA PHE A 196 7.60 -1.05 -2.02
C PHE A 196 6.73 -0.35 -0.98
N ALA A 197 5.41 -0.39 -1.13
CA ALA A 197 4.46 0.19 -0.20
C ALA A 197 4.57 -0.41 1.21
N TYR A 198 4.66 -1.75 1.34
CA TYR A 198 4.88 -2.39 2.64
C TYR A 198 6.20 -1.93 3.30
N ASN A 199 7.28 -1.84 2.54
CA ASN A 199 8.57 -1.40 3.05
C ASN A 199 8.53 0.06 3.49
N GLU A 200 7.94 0.94 2.68
CA GLU A 200 7.78 2.36 2.97
C GLU A 200 6.94 2.58 4.23
N ILE A 201 5.80 1.90 4.36
CA ILE A 201 4.95 1.96 5.54
C ILE A 201 5.72 1.48 6.79
N LYS A 202 6.41 0.34 6.70
CA LYS A 202 7.16 -0.23 7.84
C LYS A 202 8.30 0.69 8.29
N ILE A 203 9.06 1.23 7.36
CA ILE A 203 10.16 2.16 7.67
C ILE A 203 9.61 3.42 8.34
N THR A 204 8.59 4.04 7.74
CA THR A 204 7.98 5.27 8.23
C THR A 204 7.42 5.10 9.64
N LEU A 205 6.62 4.05 9.86
CA LEU A 205 6.06 3.76 11.18
C LEU A 205 7.14 3.43 12.21
N SER A 206 8.18 2.69 11.82
CA SER A 206 9.30 2.38 12.73
C SER A 206 9.99 3.65 13.19
N MET A 207 10.31 4.56 12.26
CA MET A 207 10.98 5.83 12.58
C MET A 207 10.14 6.74 13.48
N ILE A 208 8.81 6.74 13.29
CA ILE A 208 7.87 7.52 14.11
C ILE A 208 7.75 6.89 15.50
N LEU A 209 7.44 5.59 15.57
CA LEU A 209 7.15 4.91 16.83
C LEU A 209 8.37 4.67 17.71
N GLN A 210 9.59 4.69 17.17
CA GLN A 210 10.80 4.74 17.99
C GLN A 210 10.89 5.98 18.87
N ARG A 211 10.34 7.11 18.41
CA ARG A 211 10.55 8.45 18.99
C ARG A 211 9.31 9.03 19.63
N TYR A 212 8.12 8.59 19.20
CA TYR A 212 6.87 9.24 19.57
C TYR A 212 5.78 8.22 19.92
N ARG A 213 4.91 8.64 20.85
CA ARG A 213 3.58 8.09 21.04
C ARG A 213 2.55 8.99 20.38
N ILE A 214 1.55 8.37 19.77
CA ILE A 214 0.51 9.04 19.01
C ILE A 214 -0.81 8.79 19.71
N THR A 215 -1.60 9.84 19.93
CA THR A 215 -2.98 9.74 20.46
C THR A 215 -3.89 10.53 19.55
N LEU A 216 -5.14 10.07 19.42
CA LEU A 216 -6.13 10.78 18.63
C LEU A 216 -6.50 12.11 19.29
N SER A 217 -6.59 13.18 18.50
CA SER A 217 -7.07 14.46 18.99
C SER A 217 -8.55 14.38 19.37
N PRO A 218 -8.98 15.00 20.49
CA PRO A 218 -10.41 15.12 20.81
C PRO A 218 -11.23 15.84 19.74
N ASN A 219 -10.59 16.63 18.89
CA ASN A 219 -11.23 17.37 17.81
C ASN A 219 -11.35 16.57 16.50
N TYR A 220 -10.88 15.32 16.47
CA TYR A 220 -10.98 14.49 15.29
C TYR A 220 -12.44 14.10 14.99
N VAL A 221 -12.89 14.39 13.77
CA VAL A 221 -14.19 13.94 13.26
C VAL A 221 -13.96 12.86 12.21
N HIS A 222 -14.49 11.66 12.49
CA HIS A 222 -14.36 10.53 11.58
C HIS A 222 -15.32 10.68 10.39
N SER A 223 -14.79 11.02 9.25
CA SER A 223 -15.53 11.20 7.99
C SER A 223 -14.70 10.69 6.82
N PRO A 224 -14.72 9.37 6.53
CA PRO A 224 -14.02 8.84 5.36
C PRO A 224 -14.73 9.26 4.07
N VAL A 225 -13.95 9.75 3.11
CA VAL A 225 -14.40 10.11 1.76
C VAL A 225 -13.54 9.43 0.71
N LEU A 226 -14.12 9.11 -0.44
CA LEU A 226 -13.41 8.56 -1.59
C LEU A 226 -13.15 9.70 -2.58
N VAL A 227 -11.86 10.00 -2.80
CA VAL A 227 -11.40 10.89 -3.87
C VAL A 227 -10.70 10.05 -4.93
N LEU A 228 -9.41 9.82 -4.85
CA LEU A 228 -8.68 8.79 -5.60
C LEU A 228 -8.47 7.55 -4.72
N ALA A 229 -8.11 7.78 -3.47
CA ALA A 229 -8.06 6.80 -2.40
C ALA A 229 -9.02 7.21 -1.28
N ILE A 230 -9.41 6.27 -0.41
CA ILE A 230 -10.23 6.61 0.76
C ILE A 230 -9.37 7.40 1.75
N CYS A 231 -9.83 8.57 2.15
CA CYS A 231 -9.09 9.44 3.07
C CYS A 231 -10.03 10.12 4.08
N PRO A 232 -9.52 10.58 5.24
CA PRO A 232 -10.31 11.40 6.16
C PRO A 232 -10.60 12.76 5.52
N GLN A 233 -11.89 13.14 5.43
CA GLN A 233 -12.35 14.39 4.81
C GLN A 233 -11.66 15.64 5.39
N HIS A 234 -11.40 15.64 6.69
CA HIS A 234 -10.81 16.78 7.42
C HIS A 234 -9.37 16.53 7.85
N GLY A 235 -8.68 15.55 7.23
CA GLY A 235 -7.38 15.08 7.66
C GLY A 235 -7.43 14.30 8.98
N LEU A 236 -6.30 13.80 9.44
CA LEU A 236 -6.15 13.09 10.70
C LEU A 236 -5.46 13.98 11.74
N GLN A 237 -6.22 14.48 12.72
CA GLN A 237 -5.66 15.27 13.82
C GLN A 237 -5.20 14.33 14.94
N VAL A 238 -3.90 14.38 15.25
CA VAL A 238 -3.28 13.59 16.33
C VAL A 238 -2.43 14.45 17.23
N THR A 239 -2.26 14.01 18.47
CA THR A 239 -1.26 14.56 19.41
C THR A 239 -0.07 13.62 19.43
N ILE A 240 1.14 14.18 19.32
CA ILE A 240 2.40 13.45 19.31
C ILE A 240 3.17 13.83 20.57
N LYS A 241 3.60 12.82 21.33
CA LYS A 241 4.43 12.98 22.54
C LYS A 241 5.74 12.23 22.36
N ALA A 242 6.87 12.90 22.57
CA ALA A 242 8.17 12.24 22.60
C ALA A 242 8.26 11.22 23.76
N VAL A 243 9.00 10.15 23.58
CA VAL A 243 9.21 9.03 24.51
C VAL A 243 10.66 8.81 24.80
#